data_062ee87e942f82852837c62f8a499363
#
_entry.id   062ee87e942f82852837c62f8a499363
#
_cell.length_a   1.000
_cell.length_b   1.000
_cell.length_c   1.000
_cell.angle_alpha   90.00
_cell.angle_beta   90.00
_cell.angle_gamma   90.00
#
_symmetry.space_group_name_H-M   'P 1'
#
loop_
_entity.id
_entity.type
_entity.pdbx_description
1 polymer ?
#
loop_
_entity_poly.entity_id
_entity_poly.type
_entity_poly.pdbx_seq_one_letter_code
_entity_poly.pdbx_strand_id
1 'polypeptide(L)' 'MCLAVPMRVVSSDGADVVAEIDGVKREASLMLLGEEVRVGDFVIVHAGFAISRLDEEEAQETLRLMREAFRAEDML' A
#
# COMPACT_ATOMS: atom_id res chain seq x y z
N MET A 1 9.87 5.57 -11.89
CA MET A 1 9.97 4.21 -11.38
C MET A 1 8.84 3.93 -10.41
N CYS A 2 8.15 2.84 -10.59
CA CYS A 2 7.05 2.47 -9.72
C CYS A 2 7.59 1.74 -8.50
N LEU A 3 7.29 2.27 -7.34
CA LEU A 3 7.61 1.60 -6.10
C LEU A 3 6.32 0.95 -5.58
N ALA A 4 6.37 -0.36 -5.40
CA ALA A 4 5.26 -1.11 -4.83
C ALA A 4 5.27 -0.93 -3.31
N VAL A 5 4.77 0.20 -2.86
CA VAL A 5 4.78 0.55 -1.44
C VAL A 5 3.47 0.14 -0.80
N PRO A 6 3.49 -0.64 0.29
CA PRO A 6 2.27 -0.94 1.02
C PRO A 6 1.65 0.32 1.61
N MET A 7 0.37 0.51 1.38
CA MET A 7 -0.38 1.64 1.92
C MET A 7 -1.54 1.12 2.77
N ARG A 8 -1.81 1.80 3.87
CA ARG A 8 -2.91 1.41 4.75
C ARG A 8 -4.23 1.97 4.23
N VAL A 9 -5.22 1.11 4.13
CA VAL A 9 -6.57 1.51 3.73
C VAL A 9 -7.21 2.29 4.88
N VAL A 10 -7.61 3.52 4.60
CA VAL A 10 -8.26 4.40 5.60
C VAL A 10 -9.74 4.57 5.34
N SER A 11 -10.20 4.31 4.12
CA SER A 11 -11.62 4.26 3.81
C SER A 11 -11.88 3.35 2.62
N SER A 12 -13.10 2.84 2.54
CA SER A 12 -13.50 1.95 1.46
C SER A 12 -14.99 2.13 1.19
N ASP A 13 -15.38 2.15 -0.08
CA ASP A 13 -16.78 2.15 -0.48
C ASP A 13 -17.20 0.83 -1.12
N GLY A 14 -16.31 -0.17 -1.10
CA GLY A 14 -16.56 -1.48 -1.69
C GLY A 14 -15.97 -1.65 -3.09
N ALA A 15 -15.87 -0.58 -3.86
CA ALA A 15 -15.29 -0.62 -5.21
C ALA A 15 -13.94 0.08 -5.26
N ASP A 16 -13.80 1.14 -4.46
CA ASP A 16 -12.58 1.93 -4.38
C ASP A 16 -12.18 2.12 -2.93
N VAL A 17 -10.90 2.32 -2.72
CA VAL A 17 -10.38 2.61 -1.38
C VAL A 17 -9.55 3.88 -1.43
N VAL A 18 -9.40 4.50 -0.26
CA VAL A 18 -8.37 5.52 -0.04
C VAL A 18 -7.33 4.89 0.85
N ALA A 19 -6.09 4.89 0.39
CA ALA A 19 -4.98 4.34 1.15
C ALA A 19 -3.97 5.43 1.46
N GLU A 20 -3.24 5.26 2.54
CA GLU A 20 -2.33 6.28 3.05
C GLU A 20 -0.98 5.67 3.42
N ILE A 21 0.08 6.42 3.17
CA ILE A 21 1.40 6.17 3.73
C ILE A 21 2.09 7.51 3.99
N ASP A 22 2.60 7.67 5.21
CA ASP A 22 3.36 8.86 5.63
C ASP A 22 2.63 10.18 5.32
N GLY A 23 1.30 10.19 5.51
CA GLY A 23 0.47 11.37 5.28
C GLY A 23 0.04 11.56 3.83
N VAL A 24 0.51 10.72 2.92
CA VAL A 24 0.14 10.79 1.50
C VAL A 24 -1.03 9.85 1.25
N LYS A 25 -2.14 10.39 0.74
CA LYS A 25 -3.34 9.60 0.45
C LYS A 25 -3.49 9.40 -1.04
N ARG A 26 -3.93 8.21 -1.43
CA ARG A 26 -4.22 7.86 -2.83
C ARG A 26 -5.51 7.09 -2.91
N GLU A 27 -6.29 7.38 -3.94
CA GLU A 27 -7.44 6.55 -4.27
C GLU A 27 -6.96 5.38 -5.12
N ALA A 28 -7.57 4.23 -4.92
CA ALA A 28 -7.24 3.04 -5.69
C ALA A 28 -8.48 2.21 -5.93
N SER A 29 -8.60 1.71 -7.16
CA SER A 29 -9.68 0.81 -7.52
C SER A 29 -9.37 -0.60 -7.07
N LEU A 30 -10.37 -1.29 -6.55
CA LEU A 30 -10.26 -2.70 -6.15
C LEU A 30 -10.58 -3.66 -7.29
N MET A 31 -10.80 -3.14 -8.49
CA MET A 31 -11.22 -3.94 -9.64
C MET A 31 -10.30 -5.14 -9.92
N LEU A 32 -9.01 -4.99 -9.69
CA LEU A 32 -8.04 -6.02 -9.98
C LEU A 32 -7.82 -7.01 -8.83
N LEU A 33 -8.37 -6.71 -7.65
CA LEU A 33 -8.25 -7.62 -6.52
C LEU A 33 -9.46 -8.53 -6.44
N GLY A 34 -9.21 -9.82 -6.31
CA GLY A 34 -10.26 -10.81 -6.19
C GLY A 34 -10.67 -11.11 -4.76
N GLU A 35 -10.32 -10.24 -3.82
CA GLU A 35 -10.61 -10.45 -2.40
C GLU A 35 -11.12 -9.18 -1.75
N GLU A 36 -11.82 -9.35 -0.63
CA GLU A 36 -12.35 -8.25 0.14
C GLU A 36 -11.23 -7.48 0.83
N VAL A 37 -11.34 -6.15 0.79
CA VAL A 37 -10.40 -5.25 1.46
C VAL A 37 -11.16 -4.41 2.46
N ARG A 38 -10.64 -4.32 3.68
CA ARG A 38 -11.26 -3.57 4.78
C ARG A 38 -10.36 -2.45 5.24
N VAL A 39 -10.96 -1.46 5.89
CA VAL A 39 -10.20 -0.40 6.56
C VAL A 39 -9.23 -1.03 7.56
N GLY A 40 -7.99 -0.61 7.49
CA GLY A 40 -6.91 -1.18 8.31
C GLY A 40 -6.04 -2.19 7.57
N ASP A 41 -6.54 -2.74 6.47
CA ASP A 41 -5.72 -3.62 5.63
C ASP A 41 -4.67 -2.80 4.88
N PHE A 42 -3.65 -3.46 4.41
CA PHE A 42 -2.63 -2.85 3.56
C PHE A 42 -2.81 -3.32 2.13
N VAL A 43 -2.60 -2.42 1.19
CA VAL A 43 -2.64 -2.74 -0.23
C VAL A 43 -1.44 -2.12 -0.92
N ILE A 44 -1.01 -2.76 -1.99
CA ILE A 44 -0.01 -2.18 -2.89
C ILE A 44 -0.76 -1.49 -4.00
N VAL A 45 -0.52 -0.18 -4.14
CA VAL A 45 -1.20 0.66 -5.13
C VAL A 45 -0.23 0.96 -6.27
N HIS A 46 -0.70 0.71 -7.48
CA HIS A 46 0.08 1.00 -8.70
C HIS A 46 -0.86 1.54 -9.76
N ALA A 47 -0.55 2.70 -10.29
CA ALA A 47 -1.32 3.33 -11.36
C ALA A 47 -2.82 3.49 -11.06
N GLY A 48 -3.17 3.73 -9.79
CA GLY A 48 -4.54 3.92 -9.37
C GLY A 48 -5.31 2.63 -9.07
N PHE A 49 -4.62 1.48 -9.10
CA PHE A 49 -5.23 0.19 -8.78
C PHE A 49 -4.55 -0.44 -7.58
N ALA A 50 -5.35 -1.04 -6.71
CA ALA A 50 -4.82 -1.91 -5.68
C ALA A 50 -4.54 -3.26 -6.34
N ILE A 51 -3.28 -3.67 -6.35
CA ILE A 51 -2.88 -4.88 -7.07
C ILE A 51 -2.58 -6.06 -6.15
N SER A 52 -2.44 -5.80 -4.86
CA SER A 52 -2.15 -6.85 -3.88
C SER A 52 -2.62 -6.40 -2.51
N ARG A 53 -3.10 -7.35 -1.72
CA ARG A 53 -3.45 -7.11 -0.33
C ARG A 53 -2.44 -7.80 0.57
N LEU A 54 -1.99 -7.10 1.58
CA LEU A 54 -1.06 -7.62 2.57
C LEU A 54 -1.70 -7.55 3.96
N ASP A 55 -1.41 -8.53 4.80
CA ASP A 55 -1.76 -8.39 6.21
C ASP A 55 -0.79 -7.44 6.89
N GLU A 56 -1.08 -7.08 8.13
CA GLU A 56 -0.27 -6.09 8.83
C GLU A 56 1.17 -6.53 9.00
N GLU A 57 1.40 -7.80 9.33
CA GLU A 57 2.73 -8.33 9.52
C GLU A 57 3.57 -8.28 8.25
N GLU A 58 2.99 -8.72 7.13
CA GLU A 58 3.66 -8.68 5.84
C GLU A 58 3.98 -7.25 5.42
N ALA A 59 3.03 -6.34 5.63
CA ALA A 59 3.20 -4.93 5.27
C ALA A 59 4.30 -4.28 6.10
N GLN A 60 4.34 -4.53 7.39
CA GLN A 60 5.35 -3.95 8.27
C GLN A 60 6.73 -4.45 7.92
N GLU A 61 6.86 -5.72 7.61
CA GLU A 61 8.14 -6.28 7.19
C GLU A 61 8.61 -5.66 5.88
N THR A 62 7.71 -5.54 4.90
CA THR A 62 8.04 -4.92 3.62
C THR A 62 8.47 -3.47 3.80
N LEU A 63 7.73 -2.70 4.59
CA LEU A 63 8.06 -1.30 4.87
C LEU A 63 9.41 -1.18 5.58
N ARG A 64 9.68 -2.08 6.50
CA ARG A 64 10.98 -2.08 7.20
C ARG A 64 12.13 -2.29 6.22
N LEU A 65 12.00 -3.26 5.33
CA LEU A 65 13.02 -3.54 4.33
C LEU A 65 13.21 -2.36 3.37
N MET A 66 12.12 -1.72 2.96
CA MET A 66 12.19 -0.57 2.09
C MET A 66 12.87 0.62 2.76
N ARG A 67 12.59 0.85 4.03
CA ARG A 67 13.23 1.92 4.80
C ARG A 67 14.72 1.68 4.91
N GLU A 68 15.16 0.46 5.13
CA GLU A 68 16.57 0.12 5.19
C GLU A 68 17.25 0.36 3.85
N ALA A 69 16.60 -0.03 2.75
CA ALA A 69 17.15 0.17 1.41
C ALA A 69 17.29 1.65 1.07
N PHE A 70 16.26 2.46 1.36
CA PHE A 70 16.30 3.89 1.09
C PHE A 70 17.32 4.60 1.99
N ARG A 71 17.43 4.16 3.22
CA ARG A 71 18.44 4.73 4.13
C ARG A 71 19.84 4.50 3.60
N ALA A 72 20.10 3.32 3.06
CA ALA A 72 21.38 3.00 2.47
C ALA A 72 21.67 3.91 1.27
N GLU A 73 20.67 4.18 0.44
CA GLU A 73 20.80 5.10 -0.68
C GLU A 73 21.08 6.52 -0.23
N ASP A 74 20.42 6.96 0.83
CA ASP A 74 20.60 8.31 1.38
C ASP A 74 22.01 8.51 1.92
N MET A 75 22.68 7.45 2.28
CA MET A 75 24.04 7.52 2.81
C MET A 75 25.11 7.57 1.71
N LEU A 76 24.70 7.36 0.49
CA LEU A 76 25.61 7.46 -0.66
C LEU A 76 25.57 8.86 -1.29
#